data_8b96dc138408bd3d2c46939ea6824f25
#
_entry.id   8b96dc138408bd3d2c46939ea6824f25
#
_cell.length_a   1.000
_cell.length_b   1.000
_cell.length_c   1.000
_cell.angle_alpha   90.00
_cell.angle_beta   90.00
_cell.angle_gamma   90.00
#
_symmetry.space_group_name_H-M   'P 1'
#
loop_
_entity.id
_entity.type
_entity.pdbx_description
1 polymer ?
#
loop_
_entity_poly.entity_id
_entity_poly.type
_entity_poly.pdbx_seq_one_letter_code
_entity_poly.pdbx_strand_id
1 'polypeptide(L)'
;MTEKSVKIFSARACAQPLSEAADIFKQETGISVEISQCDRHCASPVAEEASEIGANHDFLVEIAEDGIYDLAIGGADYLLDDGEIQGIVRRGERRYIAARKSAIVVPKGNPAGITRLRDLGDAGVGIAVSVIDCCKGMWEDVTVREGLVESIRPNISFYANGCVALVEAVASGEVDAAFGWTAFEHLDPERIDIVELPAEQQVWRATSVALLSTAGWEEGARRFMNFLTSDEARACYGKYGWEIGA
;
A
#
# COMPACT_ATOMS: atom_id res chain seq x y z
N MET A 1 -24.93 -11.01 -24.82
CA MET A 1 -23.48 -10.74 -24.88
C MET A 1 -23.10 -10.25 -23.50
N THR A 2 -22.34 -10.99 -22.73
CA THR A 2 -21.80 -10.54 -21.45
C THR A 2 -20.89 -9.34 -21.75
N GLU A 3 -21.19 -8.20 -21.15
CA GLU A 3 -20.37 -7.00 -21.23
C GLU A 3 -18.98 -7.35 -20.68
N LYS A 4 -17.92 -7.16 -21.48
CA LYS A 4 -16.54 -7.44 -21.04
C LYS A 4 -16.12 -6.34 -20.08
N SER A 5 -15.60 -6.72 -18.92
CA SER A 5 -14.99 -5.82 -17.92
C SER A 5 -13.51 -6.11 -17.76
N VAL A 6 -12.72 -5.10 -17.43
CA VAL A 6 -11.33 -5.26 -17.00
C VAL A 6 -11.34 -5.66 -15.53
N LYS A 7 -10.65 -6.72 -15.18
CA LYS A 7 -10.54 -7.21 -13.79
C LYS A 7 -9.18 -6.84 -13.21
N ILE A 8 -9.18 -6.10 -12.12
CA ILE A 8 -7.96 -5.62 -11.50
C ILE A 8 -7.91 -5.99 -10.01
N PHE A 9 -6.77 -6.52 -9.58
CA PHE A 9 -6.47 -6.75 -8.17
C PHE A 9 -5.66 -5.59 -7.61
N SER A 10 -6.08 -5.05 -6.47
CA SER A 10 -5.50 -3.83 -5.90
C SER A 10 -5.08 -4.02 -4.44
N ALA A 11 -3.89 -3.53 -4.10
CA ALA A 11 -3.58 -3.27 -2.70
C ALA A 11 -4.65 -2.33 -2.10
N ARG A 12 -5.09 -2.61 -0.87
CA ARG A 12 -6.23 -1.92 -0.26
C ARG A 12 -6.08 -0.40 -0.22
N ALA A 13 -4.91 0.10 0.14
CA ALA A 13 -4.66 1.53 0.17
C ALA A 13 -4.77 2.21 -1.22
N CYS A 14 -4.61 1.45 -2.31
CA CYS A 14 -4.72 1.96 -3.68
C CYS A 14 -6.15 1.91 -4.23
N ALA A 15 -7.08 1.23 -3.56
CA ALA A 15 -8.38 0.92 -4.13
C ALA A 15 -9.29 2.14 -4.30
N GLN A 16 -9.26 3.09 -3.37
CA GLN A 16 -10.14 4.26 -3.42
C GLN A 16 -9.81 5.21 -4.58
N PRO A 17 -8.56 5.67 -4.78
CA PRO A 17 -8.21 6.46 -5.97
C PRO A 17 -8.40 5.68 -7.27
N LEU A 18 -8.17 4.36 -7.26
CA LEU A 18 -8.41 3.49 -8.41
C LEU A 18 -9.89 3.44 -8.79
N SER A 19 -10.79 3.39 -7.81
CA SER A 19 -12.24 3.39 -8.04
C SER A 19 -12.70 4.68 -8.73
N GLU A 20 -12.23 5.84 -8.26
CA GLU A 20 -12.54 7.12 -8.92
C GLU A 20 -12.02 7.14 -10.37
N ALA A 21 -10.79 6.70 -10.60
CA ALA A 21 -10.21 6.63 -11.93
C ALA A 21 -10.98 5.65 -12.84
N ALA A 22 -11.45 4.52 -12.30
CA ALA A 22 -12.25 3.55 -13.04
C ALA A 22 -13.62 4.10 -13.46
N ASP A 23 -14.25 4.91 -12.60
CA ASP A 23 -15.53 5.55 -12.91
C ASP A 23 -15.38 6.57 -14.06
N ILE A 24 -14.30 7.37 -14.06
CA ILE A 24 -14.01 8.31 -15.14
C ILE A 24 -13.76 7.53 -16.44
N PHE A 25 -12.91 6.49 -16.38
CA PHE A 25 -12.62 5.66 -17.55
C PHE A 25 -13.88 5.03 -18.15
N LYS A 26 -14.80 4.56 -17.30
CA LYS A 26 -16.08 4.01 -17.72
C LYS A 26 -16.95 5.06 -18.41
N GLN A 27 -16.98 6.28 -17.88
CA GLN A 27 -17.75 7.38 -18.50
C GLN A 27 -17.22 7.73 -19.89
N GLU A 28 -15.90 7.75 -20.07
CA GLU A 28 -15.26 8.10 -21.34
C GLU A 28 -15.33 7.00 -22.40
N THR A 29 -15.20 5.73 -21.96
CA THR A 29 -14.96 4.61 -22.88
C THR A 29 -16.09 3.60 -22.94
N GLY A 30 -17.03 3.63 -21.99
CA GLY A 30 -18.04 2.60 -21.81
C GLY A 30 -17.52 1.27 -21.23
N ILE A 31 -16.21 1.17 -20.92
CA ILE A 31 -15.59 -0.05 -20.41
C ILE A 31 -15.67 -0.06 -18.89
N SER A 32 -16.28 -1.09 -18.32
CA SER A 32 -16.34 -1.30 -16.87
C SER A 32 -15.03 -1.91 -16.35
N VAL A 33 -14.65 -1.52 -15.12
CA VAL A 33 -13.51 -2.09 -14.39
C VAL A 33 -14.03 -2.72 -13.09
N GLU A 34 -13.73 -3.98 -12.87
CA GLU A 34 -14.04 -4.71 -11.63
C GLU A 34 -12.80 -4.72 -10.76
N ILE A 35 -12.92 -4.15 -9.55
CA ILE A 35 -11.79 -4.01 -8.61
C ILE A 35 -11.98 -4.99 -7.48
N SER A 36 -11.01 -5.89 -7.30
CA SER A 36 -10.85 -6.73 -6.12
C SER A 36 -9.70 -6.19 -5.26
N GLN A 37 -9.83 -6.34 -3.95
CA GLN A 37 -8.84 -5.84 -2.99
C GLN A 37 -8.22 -7.00 -2.21
N CYS A 38 -7.00 -6.80 -1.70
CA CYS A 38 -6.36 -7.74 -0.79
C CYS A 38 -7.04 -7.69 0.59
N ASP A 39 -8.14 -8.42 0.75
CA ASP A 39 -8.93 -8.40 1.99
C ASP A 39 -8.59 -9.56 2.93
N ARG A 40 -8.11 -10.70 2.40
CA ARG A 40 -7.99 -11.94 3.17
C ARG A 40 -6.94 -11.87 4.28
N HIS A 41 -5.89 -11.09 4.10
CA HIS A 41 -4.71 -11.15 4.95
C HIS A 41 -4.28 -9.80 5.54
N CYS A 42 -4.71 -8.69 4.95
CA CYS A 42 -4.36 -7.35 5.45
C CYS A 42 -5.05 -6.97 6.79
N ALA A 43 -6.02 -7.75 7.24
CA ALA A 43 -6.84 -7.43 8.42
C ALA A 43 -6.56 -8.31 9.66
N SER A 44 -5.70 -9.33 9.54
CA SER A 44 -5.39 -10.18 10.68
C SER A 44 -4.22 -9.60 11.49
N PRO A 45 -4.35 -9.52 12.84
CA PRO A 45 -3.17 -9.35 13.67
C PRO A 45 -2.20 -10.52 13.38
N VAL A 46 -0.92 -10.31 13.60
CA VAL A 46 0.04 -11.42 13.52
C VAL A 46 -0.46 -12.50 14.46
N ALA A 47 -0.96 -13.59 13.88
CA ALA A 47 -1.52 -14.67 14.66
C ALA A 47 -0.46 -15.25 15.60
N GLU A 48 -0.89 -15.77 16.75
CA GLU A 48 -0.04 -16.50 17.70
C GLU A 48 0.74 -17.67 17.06
N GLU A 49 0.41 -18.04 15.83
CA GLU A 49 1.09 -19.07 15.05
C GLU A 49 2.06 -18.44 14.05
N ALA A 50 3.22 -18.02 14.58
CA ALA A 50 4.33 -17.47 13.79
C ALA A 50 4.87 -18.41 12.69
N SER A 51 4.42 -19.66 12.64
CA SER A 51 4.80 -20.63 11.61
C SER A 51 4.16 -20.37 10.24
N GLU A 52 3.11 -19.55 10.19
CA GLU A 52 2.41 -19.21 8.93
C GLU A 52 2.76 -17.81 8.42
N ILE A 53 3.54 -17.03 9.17
CA ILE A 53 3.98 -15.70 8.75
C ILE A 53 4.90 -15.82 7.53
N GLY A 54 4.46 -15.29 6.42
CA GLY A 54 5.27 -15.14 5.19
C GLY A 54 5.11 -16.26 4.14
N ALA A 55 4.40 -17.35 4.43
CA ALA A 55 4.20 -18.42 3.44
C ALA A 55 2.93 -18.28 2.60
N ASN A 56 1.87 -17.64 3.11
CA ASN A 56 0.55 -17.63 2.49
C ASN A 56 -0.15 -16.25 2.44
N HIS A 57 0.54 -15.16 2.72
CA HIS A 57 -0.07 -13.84 2.84
C HIS A 57 0.52 -12.82 1.87
N ASP A 58 1.06 -13.31 0.76
CA ASP A 58 1.61 -12.46 -0.28
C ASP A 58 0.47 -12.00 -1.21
N PHE A 59 0.44 -10.70 -1.49
CA PHE A 59 -0.36 -10.08 -2.54
C PHE A 59 -0.39 -10.89 -3.85
N LEU A 60 0.75 -11.49 -4.23
CA LEU A 60 0.89 -12.31 -5.43
C LEU A 60 0.21 -13.67 -5.31
N VAL A 61 0.14 -14.23 -4.11
CA VAL A 61 -0.52 -15.55 -3.88
C VAL A 61 -2.01 -15.43 -4.16
N GLU A 62 -2.68 -14.40 -3.64
CA GLU A 62 -4.11 -14.17 -3.92
C GLU A 62 -4.38 -14.02 -5.42
N ILE A 63 -3.52 -13.28 -6.13
CA ILE A 63 -3.62 -13.10 -7.59
C ILE A 63 -3.47 -14.46 -8.32
N ALA A 64 -2.50 -15.27 -7.90
CA ALA A 64 -2.21 -16.56 -8.54
C ALA A 64 -3.31 -17.60 -8.26
N GLU A 65 -3.83 -17.64 -7.03
CA GLU A 65 -4.89 -18.59 -6.64
C GLU A 65 -6.21 -18.30 -7.36
N ASP A 66 -6.61 -17.05 -7.45
CA ASP A 66 -7.85 -16.67 -8.12
C ASP A 66 -7.75 -16.80 -9.65
N GLY A 67 -6.59 -16.45 -10.23
CA GLY A 67 -6.28 -16.67 -11.65
C GLY A 67 -7.20 -15.95 -12.66
N ILE A 68 -7.92 -14.92 -12.23
CA ILE A 68 -8.99 -14.28 -13.01
C ILE A 68 -8.72 -12.84 -13.39
N TYR A 69 -7.63 -12.25 -12.88
CA TYR A 69 -7.36 -10.83 -13.06
C TYR A 69 -6.57 -10.54 -14.33
N ASP A 70 -6.85 -9.39 -14.94
CA ASP A 70 -6.11 -8.84 -16.08
C ASP A 70 -4.93 -7.99 -15.61
N LEU A 71 -5.13 -7.22 -14.53
CA LEU A 71 -4.19 -6.24 -14.01
C LEU A 71 -3.98 -6.39 -12.51
N ALA A 72 -2.84 -5.88 -12.03
CA ALA A 72 -2.59 -5.70 -10.61
C ALA A 72 -1.99 -4.32 -10.32
N ILE A 73 -2.36 -3.74 -9.15
CA ILE A 73 -1.72 -2.56 -8.57
C ILE A 73 -1.16 -2.94 -7.20
N GLY A 74 0.16 -3.01 -7.10
CA GLY A 74 0.87 -3.21 -5.84
C GLY A 74 1.04 -1.90 -5.07
N GLY A 75 1.17 -2.03 -3.76
CA GLY A 75 1.50 -0.88 -2.90
C GLY A 75 2.96 -0.44 -2.98
N ALA A 76 3.82 -1.20 -3.66
CA ALA A 76 5.22 -0.89 -3.96
C ALA A 76 5.68 -1.71 -5.16
N ASP A 77 6.57 -1.15 -5.97
CA ASP A 77 7.01 -1.78 -7.22
C ASP A 77 7.79 -3.08 -7.02
N TYR A 78 8.49 -3.25 -5.91
CA TYR A 78 9.21 -4.51 -5.65
C TYR A 78 8.26 -5.73 -5.55
N LEU A 79 6.98 -5.53 -5.18
CA LEU A 79 5.99 -6.59 -5.21
C LEU A 79 5.71 -7.05 -6.65
N LEU A 80 5.74 -6.12 -7.60
CA LEU A 80 5.58 -6.43 -9.01
C LEU A 80 6.87 -7.01 -9.62
N ASP A 81 8.06 -6.66 -9.08
CA ASP A 81 9.33 -7.30 -9.44
C ASP A 81 9.30 -8.80 -9.08
N ASP A 82 8.85 -9.12 -7.86
CA ASP A 82 8.66 -10.51 -7.43
C ASP A 82 7.65 -11.23 -8.32
N GLY A 83 6.56 -10.55 -8.71
CA GLY A 83 5.57 -11.06 -9.65
C GLY A 83 6.15 -11.37 -11.04
N GLU A 84 7.07 -10.54 -11.55
CA GLU A 84 7.79 -10.81 -12.80
C GLU A 84 8.72 -12.02 -12.68
N ILE A 85 9.42 -12.17 -11.55
CA ILE A 85 10.30 -13.32 -11.29
C ILE A 85 9.48 -14.62 -11.25
N GLN A 86 8.30 -14.59 -10.64
CA GLN A 86 7.40 -15.74 -10.52
C GLN A 86 6.57 -16.01 -11.79
N GLY A 87 6.61 -15.12 -12.78
CA GLY A 87 5.84 -15.25 -14.03
C GLY A 87 4.35 -14.90 -13.88
N ILE A 88 3.93 -14.32 -12.76
CA ILE A 88 2.56 -13.84 -12.50
C ILE A 88 2.32 -12.53 -13.24
N VAL A 89 3.29 -11.61 -13.16
CA VAL A 89 3.32 -10.33 -13.88
C VAL A 89 4.09 -10.50 -15.18
N ARG A 90 3.59 -9.96 -16.28
CA ARG A 90 4.29 -9.95 -17.56
C ARG A 90 5.46 -8.97 -17.52
N ARG A 91 6.64 -9.48 -17.80
CA ARG A 91 7.89 -8.70 -17.79
C ARG A 91 7.82 -7.51 -18.75
N GLY A 92 8.17 -6.33 -18.23
CA GLY A 92 8.18 -5.08 -18.98
C GLY A 92 6.80 -4.47 -19.26
N GLU A 93 5.74 -5.07 -18.75
CA GLU A 93 4.36 -4.62 -18.93
C GLU A 93 3.83 -3.93 -17.69
N ARG A 94 4.56 -2.90 -17.24
CA ARG A 94 4.19 -2.02 -16.12
C ARG A 94 4.09 -0.58 -16.56
N ARG A 95 3.28 0.20 -15.85
CA ARG A 95 3.16 1.65 -15.99
C ARG A 95 3.15 2.30 -14.61
N TYR A 96 4.08 3.22 -14.41
CA TYR A 96 4.13 4.05 -13.21
C TYR A 96 2.95 5.01 -13.16
N ILE A 97 2.29 5.08 -12.00
CA ILE A 97 1.15 5.97 -11.74
C ILE A 97 1.58 7.14 -10.88
N ALA A 98 2.06 6.86 -9.66
CA ALA A 98 2.36 7.84 -8.63
C ALA A 98 3.31 7.24 -7.58
N ALA A 99 3.80 8.06 -6.65
CA ALA A 99 4.61 7.60 -5.52
C ALA A 99 3.97 7.94 -4.18
N ARG A 100 4.36 7.20 -3.14
CA ARG A 100 4.00 7.46 -1.75
C ARG A 100 5.23 7.79 -0.94
N LYS A 101 5.09 8.73 -0.02
CA LYS A 101 6.14 9.10 0.94
C LYS A 101 5.84 8.51 2.32
N SER A 102 6.89 8.11 3.02
CA SER A 102 6.77 7.60 4.39
C SER A 102 6.35 8.69 5.36
N ALA A 103 5.66 8.27 6.40
CA ALA A 103 5.20 9.12 7.50
C ALA A 103 5.09 8.29 8.79
N ILE A 104 4.87 8.97 9.91
CA ILE A 104 4.49 8.34 11.16
C ILE A 104 2.96 8.42 11.26
N VAL A 105 2.32 7.28 11.49
CA VAL A 105 0.88 7.16 11.75
C VAL A 105 0.69 7.18 13.25
N VAL A 106 -0.22 8.01 13.76
CA VAL A 106 -0.51 8.14 15.20
C VAL A 106 -2.02 8.07 15.45
N PRO A 107 -2.49 7.73 16.64
CA PRO A 107 -3.90 7.82 17.00
C PRO A 107 -4.41 9.26 16.84
N LYS A 108 -5.70 9.42 16.56
CA LYS A 108 -6.35 10.73 16.41
C LYS A 108 -6.06 11.65 17.59
N GLY A 109 -5.63 12.86 17.28
CA GLY A 109 -5.21 13.85 18.29
C GLY A 109 -3.82 13.63 18.85
N ASN A 110 -3.10 12.60 18.39
CA ASN A 110 -1.70 12.33 18.76
C ASN A 110 -1.42 12.39 20.27
N PRO A 111 -2.04 11.51 21.08
CA PRO A 111 -1.97 11.60 22.54
C PRO A 111 -0.56 11.45 23.11
N ALA A 112 0.33 10.73 22.42
CA ALA A 112 1.74 10.58 22.81
C ALA A 112 2.61 11.80 22.46
N GLY A 113 2.07 12.79 21.71
CA GLY A 113 2.79 14.02 21.35
C GLY A 113 3.98 13.80 20.42
N ILE A 114 3.94 12.77 19.56
CA ILE A 114 4.98 12.41 18.60
C ILE A 114 4.99 13.44 17.48
N THR A 115 6.08 14.15 17.29
CA THR A 115 6.20 15.24 16.30
C THR A 115 7.33 15.02 15.29
N ARG A 116 8.21 14.07 15.57
CA ARG A 116 9.40 13.78 14.75
C ARG A 116 9.88 12.34 14.99
N LEU A 117 10.70 11.85 14.08
CA LEU A 117 11.20 10.49 14.10
C LEU A 117 11.90 10.10 15.42
N ARG A 118 12.65 11.01 16.03
CA ARG A 118 13.38 10.76 17.27
C ARG A 118 12.47 10.44 18.46
N ASP A 119 11.28 11.02 18.49
CA ASP A 119 10.32 10.82 19.59
C ASP A 119 9.86 9.36 19.69
N LEU A 120 9.97 8.58 18.60
CA LEU A 120 9.72 7.14 18.59
C LEU A 120 10.72 6.33 19.43
N GLY A 121 11.87 6.91 19.77
CA GLY A 121 12.87 6.29 20.65
C GLY A 121 12.66 6.59 22.13
N ASP A 122 11.64 7.37 22.50
CA ASP A 122 11.38 7.73 23.90
C ASP A 122 10.82 6.54 24.68
N ALA A 123 11.12 6.51 25.99
CA ALA A 123 10.70 5.42 26.85
C ALA A 123 9.18 5.36 26.97
N GLY A 124 8.62 4.20 26.76
CA GLY A 124 7.18 3.92 26.89
C GLY A 124 6.38 4.15 25.62
N VAL A 125 6.98 4.58 24.50
CA VAL A 125 6.32 4.65 23.19
C VAL A 125 6.22 3.25 22.59
N GLY A 126 5.02 2.77 22.30
CA GLY A 126 4.77 1.52 21.59
C GLY A 126 4.66 1.75 20.07
N ILE A 127 5.35 0.92 19.28
CA ILE A 127 5.42 1.10 17.82
C ILE A 127 4.97 -0.16 17.09
N ALA A 128 4.13 0.01 16.05
CA ALA A 128 3.84 -1.03 15.08
C ALA A 128 4.72 -0.91 13.83
N VAL A 129 5.16 -2.06 13.33
CA VAL A 129 5.86 -2.20 12.03
C VAL A 129 5.19 -3.30 11.21
N SER A 130 5.16 -3.15 9.89
CA SER A 130 4.68 -4.23 9.03
C SER A 130 5.81 -5.16 8.64
N VAL A 131 5.52 -6.47 8.66
CA VAL A 131 6.47 -7.53 8.29
C VAL A 131 6.30 -8.01 6.85
N ILE A 132 5.21 -7.58 6.18
CA ILE A 132 4.91 -7.92 4.80
C ILE A 132 4.50 -6.69 3.98
N ASP A 133 4.31 -6.89 2.70
CA ASP A 133 3.78 -5.93 1.73
C ASP A 133 4.54 -4.59 1.66
N CYS A 134 3.87 -3.56 1.22
CA CYS A 134 4.48 -2.28 0.87
C CYS A 134 5.16 -1.52 2.02
N CYS A 135 4.90 -1.89 3.27
CA CYS A 135 5.54 -1.29 4.45
C CYS A 135 6.68 -2.15 5.02
N LYS A 136 6.96 -3.33 4.42
CA LYS A 136 8.06 -4.20 4.87
C LYS A 136 9.39 -3.45 4.84
N GLY A 137 10.12 -3.49 5.94
CA GLY A 137 11.44 -2.86 6.10
C GLY A 137 11.43 -1.33 6.18
N MET A 138 10.27 -0.66 6.06
CA MET A 138 10.19 0.80 6.06
C MET A 138 10.80 1.44 7.29
N TRP A 139 10.56 0.87 8.47
CA TRP A 139 11.09 1.42 9.72
C TRP A 139 12.63 1.48 9.70
N GLU A 140 13.28 0.45 9.17
CA GLU A 140 14.73 0.38 9.06
C GLU A 140 15.23 1.38 8.01
N ASP A 141 14.61 1.43 6.83
CA ASP A 141 14.94 2.37 5.76
C ASP A 141 14.90 3.84 6.24
N VAL A 142 13.91 4.19 7.08
CA VAL A 142 13.74 5.53 7.63
C VAL A 142 14.74 5.82 8.75
N THR A 143 14.98 4.87 9.65
CA THR A 143 15.76 5.10 10.89
C THR A 143 17.26 4.96 10.74
N VAL A 144 17.72 4.13 9.78
CA VAL A 144 19.14 3.85 9.57
C VAL A 144 19.92 5.12 9.22
N ARG A 145 19.37 5.95 8.36
CA ARG A 145 20.01 7.19 7.90
C ARG A 145 20.18 8.22 9.02
N GLU A 146 19.31 8.18 10.00
CA GLU A 146 19.31 9.09 11.15
C GLU A 146 20.09 8.54 12.36
N GLY A 147 20.59 7.31 12.27
CA GLY A 147 21.27 6.64 13.39
C GLY A 147 20.35 6.31 14.56
N LEU A 148 19.05 6.12 14.30
CA LEU A 148 18.02 5.92 15.34
C LEU A 148 17.62 4.46 15.52
N VAL A 149 18.22 3.52 14.81
CA VAL A 149 17.84 2.08 14.86
C VAL A 149 17.86 1.54 16.29
N GLU A 150 18.94 1.78 17.04
CA GLU A 150 19.10 1.22 18.39
C GLU A 150 18.20 1.87 19.43
N SER A 151 17.78 3.11 19.22
CA SER A 151 16.85 3.80 20.13
C SER A 151 15.39 3.41 19.85
N ILE A 152 15.03 3.12 18.60
CA ILE A 152 13.65 2.85 18.17
C ILE A 152 13.32 1.36 18.26
N ARG A 153 14.26 0.46 17.92
CA ARG A 153 14.03 -0.99 17.92
C ARG A 153 13.41 -1.54 19.22
N PRO A 154 13.84 -1.13 20.44
CA PRO A 154 13.25 -1.64 21.68
C PRO A 154 11.77 -1.29 21.86
N ASN A 155 11.29 -0.25 21.17
CA ASN A 155 9.93 0.23 21.26
C ASN A 155 8.97 -0.44 20.24
N ILE A 156 9.50 -1.28 19.34
CA ILE A 156 8.68 -2.08 18.42
C ILE A 156 7.99 -3.18 19.25
N SER A 157 6.70 -3.00 19.50
CA SER A 157 5.88 -3.88 20.32
C SER A 157 4.83 -4.65 19.53
N PHE A 158 4.57 -4.25 18.26
CA PHE A 158 3.56 -4.87 17.42
C PHE A 158 4.10 -5.11 16.00
N TYR A 159 3.91 -6.33 15.52
CA TYR A 159 4.25 -6.71 14.14
C TYR A 159 2.97 -6.93 13.35
N ALA A 160 2.67 -6.02 12.43
CA ALA A 160 1.46 -6.04 11.62
C ALA A 160 1.61 -6.92 10.38
N ASN A 161 0.54 -7.63 10.05
CA ASN A 161 0.42 -8.39 8.82
C ASN A 161 -0.25 -7.51 7.74
N GLY A 162 0.48 -6.51 7.25
CA GLY A 162 0.01 -5.58 6.23
C GLY A 162 -0.51 -4.24 6.77
N CYS A 163 -0.93 -3.37 5.83
CA CYS A 163 -1.25 -1.98 6.12
C CYS A 163 -2.53 -1.81 6.95
N VAL A 164 -3.52 -2.69 6.80
CA VAL A 164 -4.79 -2.58 7.53
C VAL A 164 -4.59 -2.91 9.01
N ALA A 165 -3.88 -4.01 9.31
CA ALA A 165 -3.56 -4.39 10.67
C ALA A 165 -2.68 -3.34 11.37
N LEU A 166 -1.77 -2.72 10.62
CA LEU A 166 -0.93 -1.63 11.12
C LEU A 166 -1.74 -0.39 11.49
N VAL A 167 -2.66 0.04 10.63
CA VAL A 167 -3.55 1.17 10.89
C VAL A 167 -4.50 0.86 12.06
N GLU A 168 -5.04 -0.36 12.13
CA GLU A 168 -5.95 -0.74 13.21
C GLU A 168 -5.24 -0.79 14.59
N ALA A 169 -3.99 -1.26 14.64
CA ALA A 169 -3.22 -1.24 15.89
C ALA A 169 -3.03 0.18 16.44
N VAL A 170 -2.83 1.16 15.54
CA VAL A 170 -2.76 2.59 15.90
C VAL A 170 -4.14 3.12 16.29
N ALA A 171 -5.16 2.86 15.45
CA ALA A 171 -6.52 3.37 15.64
C ALA A 171 -7.18 2.87 16.91
N SER A 172 -6.87 1.65 17.34
CA SER A 172 -7.36 1.06 18.61
C SER A 172 -6.60 1.56 19.84
N GLY A 173 -5.45 2.22 19.65
CA GLY A 173 -4.57 2.64 20.75
C GLY A 173 -3.74 1.48 21.36
N GLU A 174 -3.60 0.37 20.64
CA GLU A 174 -2.71 -0.74 21.04
C GLU A 174 -1.25 -0.32 20.98
N VAL A 175 -0.92 0.61 20.07
CA VAL A 175 0.38 1.27 19.95
C VAL A 175 0.21 2.77 19.82
N ASP A 176 1.27 3.53 20.14
CA ASP A 176 1.29 4.99 20.06
C ASP A 176 1.62 5.48 18.64
N ALA A 177 2.29 4.67 17.86
CA ALA A 177 2.71 5.04 16.49
C ALA A 177 2.95 3.84 15.59
N ALA A 178 3.00 4.10 14.29
CA ALA A 178 3.46 3.14 13.30
C ALA A 178 4.22 3.84 12.16
N PHE A 179 5.09 3.08 11.49
CA PHE A 179 5.68 3.51 10.22
C PHE A 179 4.72 3.19 9.09
N GLY A 180 4.26 4.21 8.37
CA GLY A 180 3.30 4.07 7.28
C GLY A 180 3.52 5.10 6.18
N TRP A 181 2.51 5.31 5.37
CA TRP A 181 2.50 6.26 4.26
C TRP A 181 1.58 7.44 4.59
N THR A 182 1.88 8.63 4.06
CA THR A 182 0.98 9.80 4.15
C THR A 182 -0.44 9.46 3.67
N ALA A 183 -0.56 8.62 2.64
CA ALA A 183 -1.84 8.15 2.11
C ALA A 183 -2.69 7.35 3.11
N PHE A 184 -2.12 6.87 4.23
CA PHE A 184 -2.87 6.11 5.23
C PHE A 184 -3.88 6.96 6.01
N GLU A 185 -3.73 8.27 6.03
CA GLU A 185 -4.74 9.18 6.58
C GLU A 185 -6.14 8.90 6.00
N HIS A 186 -6.20 8.53 4.72
CA HIS A 186 -7.45 8.25 4.02
C HIS A 186 -8.02 6.84 4.28
N LEU A 187 -7.29 5.96 4.97
CA LEU A 187 -7.80 4.65 5.36
C LEU A 187 -8.74 4.74 6.57
N ASP A 188 -8.43 5.64 7.50
CA ASP A 188 -9.25 5.83 8.71
C ASP A 188 -9.10 7.25 9.28
N PRO A 189 -9.62 8.27 8.58
CA PRO A 189 -9.41 9.67 8.91
C PRO A 189 -10.02 10.09 10.25
N GLU A 190 -10.97 9.31 10.77
CA GLU A 190 -11.65 9.58 12.04
C GLU A 190 -10.83 9.10 13.25
N ARG A 191 -9.97 8.09 13.08
CA ARG A 191 -9.26 7.44 14.20
C ARG A 191 -7.75 7.62 14.18
N ILE A 192 -7.16 8.06 13.07
CA ILE A 192 -5.71 8.30 12.96
C ILE A 192 -5.39 9.71 12.47
N ASP A 193 -4.16 10.14 12.76
CA ASP A 193 -3.51 11.31 12.19
C ASP A 193 -2.15 10.92 11.60
N ILE A 194 -1.59 11.79 10.75
CA ILE A 194 -0.28 11.61 10.13
C ILE A 194 0.69 12.69 10.65
N VAL A 195 1.87 12.25 11.07
CA VAL A 195 3.01 13.13 11.31
C VAL A 195 3.95 13.02 10.12
N GLU A 196 4.02 14.08 9.31
CA GLU A 196 4.89 14.09 8.14
C GLU A 196 6.36 14.17 8.56
N LEU A 197 7.20 13.41 7.89
CA LEU A 197 8.65 13.47 8.05
C LEU A 197 9.24 14.58 7.17
N PRO A 198 10.32 15.25 7.59
CA PRO A 198 11.10 16.13 6.72
C PRO A 198 11.56 15.40 5.45
N ALA A 199 11.71 16.13 4.35
CA ALA A 199 12.01 15.54 3.04
C ALA A 199 13.26 14.64 3.03
N GLU A 200 14.28 15.00 3.79
CA GLU A 200 15.53 14.26 3.94
C GLU A 200 15.36 12.92 4.70
N GLN A 201 14.29 12.77 5.46
CA GLN A 201 13.96 11.57 6.21
C GLN A 201 12.93 10.68 5.50
N GLN A 202 12.34 11.18 4.42
CA GLN A 202 11.32 10.44 3.69
C GLN A 202 11.90 9.29 2.88
N VAL A 203 11.20 8.18 2.89
CA VAL A 203 11.38 7.05 1.98
C VAL A 203 10.20 7.05 0.99
N TRP A 204 10.51 6.79 -0.25
CA TRP A 204 9.53 6.79 -1.34
C TRP A 204 9.35 5.41 -1.92
N ARG A 205 8.12 5.07 -2.28
CA ARG A 205 7.80 3.84 -3.03
C ARG A 205 6.90 4.17 -4.21
N ALA A 206 7.30 3.69 -5.37
CA ALA A 206 6.50 3.77 -6.57
C ALA A 206 5.23 2.91 -6.45
N THR A 207 4.16 3.37 -7.07
CA THR A 207 2.91 2.64 -7.27
C THR A 207 2.68 2.52 -8.76
N SER A 208 2.73 1.30 -9.27
CA SER A 208 2.53 0.99 -10.68
C SER A 208 1.38 0.02 -10.89
N VAL A 209 0.80 0.07 -12.08
CA VAL A 209 -0.10 -0.97 -12.59
C VAL A 209 0.67 -1.93 -13.49
N ALA A 210 0.38 -3.22 -13.39
CA ALA A 210 1.03 -4.26 -14.19
C ALA A 210 0.02 -5.17 -14.89
N LEU A 211 0.36 -5.60 -16.12
CA LEU A 211 -0.40 -6.61 -16.85
C LEU A 211 -0.04 -8.00 -16.31
N LEU A 212 -1.06 -8.82 -16.04
CA LEU A 212 -0.89 -10.17 -15.53
C LEU A 212 -0.79 -11.20 -16.64
N SER A 213 -0.14 -12.32 -16.33
CA SER A 213 -0.04 -13.46 -17.27
C SER A 213 -1.40 -14.11 -17.52
N THR A 214 -2.34 -13.99 -16.58
CA THR A 214 -3.72 -14.50 -16.63
C THR A 214 -4.69 -13.59 -17.38
N ALA A 215 -4.24 -12.44 -17.91
CA ALA A 215 -5.11 -11.46 -18.55
C ALA A 215 -5.98 -12.07 -19.65
N GLY A 216 -7.28 -12.13 -19.42
CA GLY A 216 -8.29 -12.66 -20.35
C GLY A 216 -8.73 -11.63 -21.38
N TRP A 217 -8.56 -10.33 -21.09
CA TRP A 217 -8.90 -9.24 -22.01
C TRP A 217 -7.80 -8.18 -22.09
N GLU A 218 -6.68 -8.55 -22.72
CA GLU A 218 -5.50 -7.69 -22.82
C GLU A 218 -5.76 -6.31 -23.44
N GLU A 219 -6.62 -6.23 -24.46
CA GLU A 219 -6.91 -4.95 -25.11
C GLU A 219 -7.56 -3.96 -24.12
N GLY A 220 -8.58 -4.38 -23.38
CA GLY A 220 -9.23 -3.57 -22.36
C GLY A 220 -8.26 -3.22 -21.24
N ALA A 221 -7.47 -4.19 -20.78
CA ALA A 221 -6.46 -4.00 -19.75
C ALA A 221 -5.43 -2.92 -20.14
N ARG A 222 -4.86 -3.00 -21.36
CA ARG A 222 -3.89 -2.01 -21.86
C ARG A 222 -4.50 -0.62 -22.01
N ARG A 223 -5.76 -0.52 -22.41
CA ARG A 223 -6.48 0.76 -22.48
C ARG A 223 -6.59 1.39 -21.10
N PHE A 224 -6.97 0.60 -20.09
CA PHE A 224 -7.07 1.09 -18.73
C PHE A 224 -5.70 1.42 -18.12
N MET A 225 -4.66 0.58 -18.34
CA MET A 225 -3.28 0.90 -17.93
C MET A 225 -2.81 2.25 -18.48
N ASN A 226 -3.07 2.52 -19.76
CA ASN A 226 -2.69 3.78 -20.39
C ASN A 226 -3.48 4.96 -19.80
N PHE A 227 -4.77 4.78 -19.53
CA PHE A 227 -5.60 5.79 -18.86
C PHE A 227 -5.06 6.12 -17.46
N LEU A 228 -4.65 5.12 -16.68
CA LEU A 228 -4.09 5.34 -15.34
C LEU A 228 -2.82 6.20 -15.32
N THR A 229 -2.16 6.38 -16.46
CA THR A 229 -1.01 7.29 -16.61
C THR A 229 -1.38 8.70 -17.03
N SER A 230 -2.65 8.97 -17.34
CA SER A 230 -3.14 10.31 -17.68
C SER A 230 -3.13 11.25 -16.47
N ASP A 231 -3.08 12.56 -16.74
CA ASP A 231 -3.14 13.58 -15.68
C ASP A 231 -4.45 13.48 -14.87
N GLU A 232 -5.54 13.14 -15.54
CA GLU A 232 -6.85 12.99 -14.93
C GLU A 232 -6.89 11.82 -13.93
N ALA A 233 -6.42 10.65 -14.34
CA ALA A 233 -6.36 9.49 -13.44
C ALA A 233 -5.37 9.71 -12.30
N ARG A 234 -4.20 10.30 -12.58
CA ARG A 234 -3.21 10.66 -11.56
C ARG A 234 -3.75 11.66 -10.54
N ALA A 235 -4.57 12.62 -10.99
CA ALA A 235 -5.23 13.57 -10.08
C ALA A 235 -6.12 12.86 -9.04
N CYS A 236 -6.74 11.71 -9.37
CA CYS A 236 -7.44 10.89 -8.39
C CYS A 236 -6.50 10.42 -7.29
N TYR A 237 -5.32 9.91 -7.65
CA TYR A 237 -4.31 9.49 -6.66
C TYR A 237 -3.81 10.66 -5.81
N GLY A 238 -3.60 11.83 -6.40
CA GLY A 238 -3.18 13.05 -5.68
C GLY A 238 -4.14 13.46 -4.56
N LYS A 239 -5.45 13.28 -4.74
CA LYS A 239 -6.46 13.56 -3.70
C LYS A 239 -6.29 12.70 -2.44
N TYR A 240 -5.68 11.54 -2.58
CA TYR A 240 -5.49 10.56 -1.51
C TYR A 240 -4.03 10.48 -1.02
N GLY A 241 -3.26 11.55 -1.19
CA GLY A 241 -1.92 11.67 -0.62
C GLY A 241 -0.81 10.96 -1.41
N TRP A 242 -1.06 10.60 -2.69
CA TRP A 242 0.01 10.20 -3.60
C TRP A 242 0.65 11.42 -4.24
N GLU A 243 1.95 11.36 -4.45
CA GLU A 243 2.71 12.39 -5.16
C GLU A 243 2.78 12.05 -6.66
N ILE A 244 2.44 13.06 -7.47
CA ILE A 244 2.40 12.96 -8.91
C ILE A 244 3.63 13.63 -9.49
N GLY A 245 4.40 12.91 -10.32
CA GLY A 245 5.59 13.46 -10.98
C GLY A 245 6.83 13.52 -10.09
N ALA A 246 6.87 12.73 -9.03
CA ALA A 246 8.08 12.56 -8.21
C ALA A 246 9.15 11.75 -8.94
#